data_18ff8da12281fab65ffbc604ac1eaec0
#
_entry.id   18ff8da12281fab65ffbc604ac1eaec0
#
_cell.length_a   1.000
_cell.length_b   1.000
_cell.length_c   1.000
_cell.angle_alpha   90.00
_cell.angle_beta   90.00
_cell.angle_gamma   90.00
#
_symmetry.space_group_name_H-M   'P 1'
#
loop_
_entity.id
_entity.type
_entity.pdbx_description
1 polymer ?
#
loop_
_entity_poly.entity_id
_entity_poly.type
_entity_poly.pdbx_seq_one_letter_code
_entity_poly.pdbx_strand_id
1 'polypeptide(L)'
;MKTIKRSIAFVLAMILTLAMSVTVFAEGEGAKKTFTITVNEAKAGHTYEAYQILKGDLSKSQTTLSNVDWGTGIKADKKTDLANDAKTYVEKLSGMQTNSSDLKAEAQKIASALSTTVAGSVSVTQDNAKAEITGLEPGYYLIKDKDSSLKGDEAYTEYILNIVADTTITPKTDVPSVEKKVK
;
A
#
# COMPACT_ATOMS: atom_id res chain seq x y z
N MET A 1 -16.07 -19.27 -36.71
CA MET A 1 -15.99 -18.23 -35.68
C MET A 1 -15.31 -18.81 -34.46
N LYS A 2 -14.04 -18.45 -34.20
CA LYS A 2 -13.23 -18.93 -33.05
C LYS A 2 -13.42 -17.97 -31.88
N THR A 3 -14.11 -18.43 -30.84
CA THR A 3 -14.25 -17.74 -29.57
C THR A 3 -12.93 -17.78 -28.82
N ILE A 4 -12.25 -16.64 -28.76
CA ILE A 4 -11.06 -16.46 -27.95
C ILE A 4 -11.53 -16.32 -26.48
N LYS A 5 -11.34 -17.39 -25.70
CA LYS A 5 -11.48 -17.33 -24.26
C LYS A 5 -10.33 -16.48 -23.71
N ARG A 6 -10.62 -15.24 -23.32
CA ARG A 6 -9.67 -14.39 -22.61
C ARG A 6 -9.51 -14.94 -21.19
N SER A 7 -8.46 -15.69 -20.98
CA SER A 7 -8.00 -16.03 -19.63
C SER A 7 -7.54 -14.75 -18.96
N ILE A 8 -8.30 -14.29 -17.97
CA ILE A 8 -7.90 -13.20 -17.08
C ILE A 8 -6.84 -13.80 -16.15
N ALA A 9 -5.59 -13.56 -16.48
CA ALA A 9 -4.50 -13.89 -15.59
C ALA A 9 -4.53 -12.85 -14.43
N PHE A 10 -4.94 -13.30 -13.25
CA PHE A 10 -4.70 -12.61 -12.01
C PHE A 10 -3.18 -12.59 -11.78
N VAL A 11 -2.53 -11.52 -12.20
CA VAL A 11 -1.17 -11.24 -11.77
C VAL A 11 -1.29 -10.55 -10.41
N LEU A 12 -1.53 -11.36 -9.40
CA LEU A 12 -1.13 -11.05 -8.05
C LEU A 12 0.40 -10.98 -8.13
N ALA A 13 0.99 -9.80 -8.04
CA ALA A 13 2.45 -9.67 -8.00
C ALA A 13 2.94 -10.27 -6.68
N MET A 14 3.05 -11.60 -6.66
CA MET A 14 3.71 -12.36 -5.63
C MET A 14 5.20 -12.36 -6.00
N ILE A 15 5.90 -11.29 -5.64
CA ILE A 15 7.36 -11.30 -5.68
C ILE A 15 7.80 -12.10 -4.47
N LEU A 16 8.03 -13.39 -4.71
CA LEU A 16 8.69 -14.28 -3.76
C LEU A 16 10.19 -13.94 -3.80
N THR A 17 10.63 -12.98 -3.00
CA THR A 17 12.06 -12.88 -2.68
C THR A 17 12.30 -13.61 -1.36
N LEU A 18 12.86 -14.82 -1.50
CA LEU A 18 13.36 -15.61 -0.40
C LEU A 18 14.59 -14.92 0.21
N ALA A 19 14.38 -14.11 1.23
CA ALA A 19 15.46 -13.75 2.15
C ALA A 19 15.10 -14.37 3.50
N MET A 20 15.53 -15.61 3.71
CA MET A 20 15.44 -16.26 5.01
C MET A 20 16.49 -15.64 5.94
N SER A 21 16.06 -14.71 6.77
CA SER A 21 16.67 -14.51 8.08
C SER A 21 15.69 -15.05 9.11
N VAL A 22 15.80 -16.35 9.37
CA VAL A 22 15.07 -16.99 10.49
C VAL A 22 15.78 -16.61 11.78
N THR A 23 15.35 -15.53 12.41
CA THR A 23 15.59 -15.37 13.83
C THR A 23 14.52 -16.17 14.56
N VAL A 24 14.88 -17.37 14.99
CA VAL A 24 14.08 -18.16 15.92
C VAL A 24 14.07 -17.41 17.26
N PHE A 25 13.02 -16.66 17.52
CA PHE A 25 12.69 -16.23 18.88
C PHE A 25 11.82 -17.31 19.53
N ALA A 26 12.22 -17.72 20.74
CA ALA A 26 11.50 -18.65 21.58
C ALA A 26 10.03 -18.21 21.72
N GLU A 27 9.12 -19.19 21.68
CA GLU A 27 7.68 -19.02 21.93
C GLU A 27 7.44 -18.42 23.33
N GLY A 28 7.31 -17.09 23.34
CA GLY A 28 6.63 -16.34 24.38
C GLY A 28 5.36 -15.79 23.76
N GLU A 29 4.25 -15.85 24.48
CA GLU A 29 2.91 -15.47 24.04
C GLU A 29 2.92 -14.18 23.19
N GLY A 30 2.53 -14.29 21.92
CA GLY A 30 1.82 -13.20 21.22
C GLY A 30 2.64 -12.15 20.50
N ALA A 31 3.88 -12.36 20.09
CA ALA A 31 4.53 -11.41 19.15
C ALA A 31 3.79 -11.46 17.80
N LYS A 32 2.98 -10.43 17.53
CA LYS A 32 2.31 -10.28 16.24
C LYS A 32 3.38 -10.22 15.13
N LYS A 33 3.18 -11.02 14.09
CA LYS A 33 4.05 -10.97 12.90
C LYS A 33 3.95 -9.60 12.26
N THR A 34 5.09 -8.98 11.98
CA THR A 34 5.16 -7.69 11.29
C THR A 34 5.91 -7.83 9.98
N PHE A 35 5.71 -6.88 9.09
CA PHE A 35 6.25 -6.87 7.73
C PHE A 35 6.95 -5.55 7.42
N THR A 36 7.71 -5.58 6.34
CA THR A 36 8.45 -4.44 5.79
C THR A 36 7.94 -4.09 4.41
N ILE A 37 7.73 -2.79 4.17
CA ILE A 37 7.59 -2.24 2.82
C ILE A 37 8.92 -1.62 2.45
N THR A 38 9.51 -2.10 1.36
CA THR A 38 10.71 -1.54 0.76
C THR A 38 10.32 -0.60 -0.38
N VAL A 39 10.75 0.65 -0.31
CA VAL A 39 10.63 1.64 -1.38
C VAL A 39 11.95 1.68 -2.13
N ASN A 40 11.98 1.10 -3.35
CA ASN A 40 13.14 1.15 -4.23
C ASN A 40 13.19 2.46 -5.00
N GLU A 41 14.38 2.87 -5.44
CA GLU A 41 14.60 4.09 -6.24
C GLU A 41 13.97 5.33 -5.58
N ALA A 42 13.98 5.35 -4.26
CA ALA A 42 13.41 6.44 -3.49
C ALA A 42 14.19 7.74 -3.71
N LYS A 43 13.49 8.86 -3.79
CA LYS A 43 14.07 10.20 -4.04
C LYS A 43 14.50 10.89 -2.75
N ALA A 44 15.65 11.53 -2.77
CA ALA A 44 16.14 12.36 -1.67
C ALA A 44 15.16 13.51 -1.36
N GLY A 45 14.93 13.75 -0.08
CA GLY A 45 14.02 14.77 0.42
C GLY A 45 12.57 14.33 0.54
N HIS A 46 12.20 13.15 0.01
CA HIS A 46 10.87 12.56 0.18
C HIS A 46 10.74 11.86 1.54
N THR A 47 9.53 11.84 2.05
CA THR A 47 9.14 11.04 3.22
C THR A 47 7.92 10.21 2.81
N TYR A 48 8.07 8.88 2.85
CA TYR A 48 6.98 7.96 2.58
C TYR A 48 6.31 7.57 3.89
N GLU A 49 4.98 7.65 3.90
CA GLU A 49 4.14 7.33 5.06
C GLU A 49 3.21 6.17 4.73
N ALA A 50 3.06 5.22 5.67
CA ALA A 50 2.14 4.09 5.58
C ALA A 50 0.96 4.31 6.53
N TYR A 51 -0.26 4.33 6.00
CA TYR A 51 -1.49 4.47 6.76
C TYR A 51 -2.27 3.15 6.72
N GLN A 52 -2.52 2.54 7.88
CA GLN A 52 -3.28 1.30 7.95
C GLN A 52 -4.78 1.58 7.74
N ILE A 53 -5.30 1.19 6.59
CA ILE A 53 -6.70 1.38 6.19
C ILE A 53 -7.58 0.30 6.81
N LEU A 54 -7.15 -0.96 6.66
CA LEU A 54 -7.78 -2.13 7.25
C LEU A 54 -6.72 -2.94 7.98
N LYS A 55 -7.07 -3.48 9.13
CA LYS A 55 -6.28 -4.46 9.90
C LYS A 55 -6.95 -5.83 9.80
N GLY A 56 -6.20 -6.88 10.04
CA GLY A 56 -6.73 -8.24 10.08
C GLY A 56 -5.72 -9.22 10.61
N ASP A 57 -6.17 -10.44 10.86
CA ASP A 57 -5.32 -11.53 11.27
C ASP A 57 -4.84 -12.29 10.05
N LEU A 58 -3.60 -12.77 10.07
CA LEU A 58 -3.10 -13.67 9.04
C LEU A 58 -3.84 -15.00 9.11
N SER A 59 -4.26 -15.50 7.94
CA SER A 59 -4.74 -16.88 7.82
C SER A 59 -3.63 -17.87 8.20
N LYS A 60 -4.01 -19.11 8.48
CA LYS A 60 -3.02 -20.19 8.77
C LYS A 60 -2.01 -20.38 7.61
N SER A 61 -2.43 -20.13 6.38
CA SER A 61 -1.56 -20.17 5.19
C SER A 61 -0.67 -18.93 5.06
N GLN A 62 -0.88 -17.89 5.88
CA GLN A 62 -0.17 -16.61 5.83
C GLN A 62 -0.25 -15.87 4.49
N THR A 63 -1.28 -16.13 3.70
CA THR A 63 -1.48 -15.56 2.36
C THR A 63 -2.68 -14.62 2.27
N THR A 64 -3.57 -14.67 3.24
CA THR A 64 -4.81 -13.88 3.26
C THR A 64 -5.08 -13.31 4.65
N LEU A 65 -5.91 -12.28 4.69
CA LEU A 65 -6.41 -11.69 5.93
C LEU A 65 -7.76 -12.30 6.31
N SER A 66 -7.96 -12.52 7.59
CA SER A 66 -9.21 -12.85 8.25
C SER A 66 -9.55 -11.82 9.33
N ASN A 67 -10.76 -11.85 9.87
CA ASN A 67 -11.21 -10.93 10.93
C ASN A 67 -10.90 -9.45 10.60
N VAL A 68 -11.19 -9.05 9.37
CA VAL A 68 -10.86 -7.70 8.90
C VAL A 68 -11.72 -6.66 9.60
N ASP A 69 -11.07 -5.61 10.08
CA ASP A 69 -11.67 -4.43 10.70
C ASP A 69 -10.97 -3.16 10.20
N TRP A 70 -11.56 -1.99 10.48
CA TRP A 70 -10.95 -0.72 10.13
C TRP A 70 -9.63 -0.50 10.88
N GLY A 71 -8.61 -0.05 10.14
CA GLY A 71 -7.34 0.38 10.68
C GLY A 71 -7.41 1.76 11.35
N THR A 72 -6.31 2.15 11.97
CA THR A 72 -6.16 3.44 12.64
C THR A 72 -5.89 4.60 11.68
N GLY A 73 -5.50 4.29 10.43
CA GLY A 73 -5.17 5.28 9.40
C GLY A 73 -6.38 6.01 8.81
N ILE A 74 -7.62 5.60 9.13
CA ILE A 74 -8.85 6.26 8.66
C ILE A 74 -9.54 6.98 9.82
N LYS A 75 -10.00 8.22 9.57
CA LYS A 75 -10.85 8.97 10.51
C LYS A 75 -12.14 8.21 10.78
N ALA A 76 -12.58 8.19 12.04
CA ALA A 76 -13.76 7.43 12.45
C ALA A 76 -15.04 7.87 11.71
N ASP A 77 -15.21 9.17 11.51
CA ASP A 77 -16.33 9.81 10.81
C ASP A 77 -16.28 9.63 9.28
N LYS A 78 -15.18 9.14 8.73
CA LYS A 78 -14.97 8.92 7.30
C LYS A 78 -15.08 7.46 6.85
N LYS A 79 -15.20 6.53 7.79
CA LYS A 79 -15.30 5.09 7.47
C LYS A 79 -16.53 4.79 6.61
N THR A 80 -17.68 5.37 6.96
CA THR A 80 -18.94 5.18 6.22
C THR A 80 -18.93 5.81 4.82
N ASP A 81 -18.08 6.83 4.59
CA ASP A 81 -17.89 7.39 3.24
C ASP A 81 -17.19 6.38 2.31
N LEU A 82 -16.39 5.46 2.85
CA LEU A 82 -15.67 4.43 2.10
C LEU A 82 -16.56 3.21 1.85
N ALA A 83 -17.14 2.64 2.90
CA ALA A 83 -18.10 1.53 2.86
C ALA A 83 -18.89 1.43 4.19
N ASN A 84 -19.98 0.65 4.17
CA ASN A 84 -20.80 0.41 5.36
C ASN A 84 -20.01 -0.28 6.49
N ASP A 85 -19.09 -1.19 6.13
CA ASP A 85 -18.24 -1.91 7.06
C ASP A 85 -16.91 -2.33 6.40
N ALA A 86 -15.94 -2.76 7.22
CA ALA A 86 -14.61 -3.13 6.77
C ALA A 86 -14.61 -4.37 5.86
N LYS A 87 -15.53 -5.32 6.06
CA LYS A 87 -15.63 -6.53 5.24
C LYS A 87 -16.07 -6.17 3.82
N THR A 88 -17.13 -5.38 3.68
CA THR A 88 -17.58 -4.86 2.38
C THR A 88 -16.47 -4.09 1.68
N TYR A 89 -15.67 -3.34 2.46
CA TYR A 89 -14.59 -2.55 1.89
C TYR A 89 -13.42 -3.41 1.39
N VAL A 90 -13.03 -4.46 2.10
CA VAL A 90 -11.99 -5.38 1.63
C VAL A 90 -12.42 -6.14 0.38
N GLU A 91 -13.68 -6.54 0.29
CA GLU A 91 -14.25 -7.18 -0.92
C GLU A 91 -14.15 -6.24 -2.12
N LYS A 92 -14.51 -4.96 -1.94
CA LYS A 92 -14.36 -3.93 -2.96
C LYS A 92 -12.91 -3.76 -3.42
N LEU A 93 -11.96 -3.59 -2.49
CA LEU A 93 -10.54 -3.42 -2.81
C LEU A 93 -9.95 -4.64 -3.52
N SER A 94 -10.30 -5.86 -3.08
CA SER A 94 -9.80 -7.10 -3.67
C SER A 94 -10.31 -7.35 -5.10
N GLY A 95 -11.45 -6.77 -5.46
CA GLY A 95 -12.00 -6.82 -6.82
C GLY A 95 -11.40 -5.81 -7.80
N MET A 96 -10.62 -4.84 -7.31
CA MET A 96 -10.02 -3.81 -8.16
C MET A 96 -8.76 -4.31 -8.86
N GLN A 97 -8.61 -3.92 -10.13
CA GLN A 97 -7.41 -4.27 -10.89
C GLN A 97 -6.26 -3.32 -10.56
N THR A 98 -5.06 -3.89 -10.42
CA THR A 98 -3.83 -3.11 -10.23
C THR A 98 -3.63 -2.10 -11.37
N ASN A 99 -3.26 -0.87 -11.03
CA ASN A 99 -3.07 0.26 -11.95
C ASN A 99 -4.33 0.71 -12.72
N SER A 100 -5.52 0.27 -12.33
CA SER A 100 -6.77 0.78 -12.92
C SER A 100 -7.05 2.23 -12.52
N SER A 101 -7.87 2.92 -13.32
CA SER A 101 -8.40 4.24 -12.97
C SER A 101 -9.22 4.20 -11.67
N ASP A 102 -9.94 3.10 -11.45
CA ASP A 102 -10.80 2.92 -10.28
C ASP A 102 -9.97 2.80 -9.01
N LEU A 103 -8.84 2.05 -9.07
CA LEU A 103 -7.93 1.94 -7.92
C LEU A 103 -7.26 3.28 -7.60
N LYS A 104 -6.92 4.08 -8.62
CA LYS A 104 -6.38 5.44 -8.42
C LYS A 104 -7.42 6.36 -7.78
N ALA A 105 -8.65 6.35 -8.28
CA ALA A 105 -9.74 7.14 -7.70
C ALA A 105 -10.02 6.72 -6.23
N GLU A 106 -9.94 5.42 -5.94
CA GLU A 106 -10.10 4.93 -4.59
C GLU A 106 -8.95 5.35 -3.67
N ALA A 107 -7.69 5.36 -4.16
CA ALA A 107 -6.54 5.86 -3.41
C ALA A 107 -6.74 7.34 -3.02
N GLN A 108 -7.20 8.18 -3.94
CA GLN A 108 -7.50 9.59 -3.65
C GLN A 108 -8.65 9.74 -2.64
N LYS A 109 -9.68 8.89 -2.74
CA LYS A 109 -10.78 8.87 -1.78
C LYS A 109 -10.29 8.50 -0.38
N ILE A 110 -9.43 7.47 -0.26
CA ILE A 110 -8.80 7.08 0.99
C ILE A 110 -7.93 8.24 1.51
N ALA A 111 -7.11 8.86 0.66
CA ALA A 111 -6.22 9.96 1.05
C ALA A 111 -6.99 11.12 1.70
N SER A 112 -8.20 11.42 1.20
CA SER A 112 -9.07 12.44 1.80
C SER A 112 -9.66 12.05 3.16
N ALA A 113 -9.70 10.75 3.47
CA ALA A 113 -10.26 10.19 4.68
C ALA A 113 -9.21 9.83 5.74
N LEU A 114 -7.91 10.07 5.48
CA LEU A 114 -6.83 9.70 6.39
C LEU A 114 -6.92 10.44 7.73
N SER A 115 -6.64 9.70 8.78
CA SER A 115 -6.38 10.25 10.11
C SER A 115 -4.96 10.83 10.19
N THR A 116 -4.59 11.36 11.34
CA THR A 116 -3.21 11.77 11.62
C THR A 116 -2.31 10.61 12.08
N THR A 117 -2.87 9.42 12.22
CA THR A 117 -2.15 8.24 12.71
C THR A 117 -1.43 7.55 11.56
N VAL A 118 -0.11 7.66 11.55
CA VAL A 118 0.79 6.97 10.61
C VAL A 118 1.23 5.66 11.25
N ALA A 119 1.10 4.54 10.54
CA ALA A 119 1.55 3.23 11.04
C ALA A 119 3.08 3.07 10.94
N GLY A 120 3.70 3.73 9.97
CA GLY A 120 5.13 3.77 9.80
C GLY A 120 5.54 4.78 8.74
N SER A 121 6.76 5.28 8.81
CA SER A 121 7.30 6.23 7.82
C SER A 121 8.80 6.08 7.64
N VAL A 122 9.30 6.53 6.49
CA VAL A 122 10.73 6.60 6.20
C VAL A 122 11.06 7.87 5.43
N SER A 123 12.07 8.60 5.90
CA SER A 123 12.62 9.77 5.19
C SER A 123 13.85 9.38 4.40
N VAL A 124 13.94 9.87 3.17
CA VAL A 124 15.00 9.54 2.22
C VAL A 124 16.00 10.67 2.14
N THR A 125 17.27 10.36 2.35
CA THR A 125 18.35 11.35 2.34
C THR A 125 19.22 11.34 1.09
N GLN A 126 19.12 10.27 0.28
CA GLN A 126 19.92 10.08 -0.93
C GLN A 126 19.04 9.55 -2.07
N ASP A 127 19.29 10.01 -3.30
CA ASP A 127 18.59 9.50 -4.48
C ASP A 127 18.88 8.01 -4.73
N ASN A 128 17.90 7.32 -5.32
CA ASN A 128 17.95 5.88 -5.60
C ASN A 128 18.21 5.03 -4.36
N ALA A 129 17.93 5.55 -3.17
CA ALA A 129 18.04 4.81 -1.95
C ALA A 129 16.98 3.70 -1.88
N LYS A 130 17.34 2.62 -1.20
CA LYS A 130 16.40 1.63 -0.71
C LYS A 130 15.92 2.10 0.67
N ALA A 131 14.67 2.51 0.77
CA ALA A 131 14.09 2.98 2.02
C ALA A 131 13.10 1.94 2.56
N GLU A 132 13.04 1.73 3.87
CA GLU A 132 12.24 0.66 4.47
C GLU A 132 11.30 1.21 5.53
N ILE A 133 10.02 0.85 5.42
CA ILE A 133 9.01 1.06 6.47
C ILE A 133 8.79 -0.29 7.13
N THR A 134 9.23 -0.45 8.37
CA THR A 134 9.26 -1.71 9.11
C THR A 134 8.20 -1.77 10.21
N GLY A 135 7.96 -2.97 10.74
CA GLY A 135 7.07 -3.14 11.90
C GLY A 135 5.58 -3.04 11.57
N LEU A 136 5.19 -3.20 10.31
CA LEU A 136 3.81 -3.11 9.86
C LEU A 136 3.04 -4.39 10.18
N GLU A 137 1.93 -4.29 10.92
CA GLU A 137 1.01 -5.40 11.15
C GLU A 137 0.31 -5.82 9.85
N PRO A 138 -0.24 -7.05 9.75
CA PRO A 138 -1.02 -7.47 8.59
C PRO A 138 -2.20 -6.51 8.33
N GLY A 139 -2.44 -6.17 7.05
CA GLY A 139 -3.52 -5.25 6.72
C GLY A 139 -3.45 -4.68 5.31
N TYR A 140 -4.38 -3.78 5.02
CA TYR A 140 -4.33 -2.93 3.83
C TYR A 140 -3.79 -1.57 4.22
N TYR A 141 -2.89 -1.06 3.41
CA TYR A 141 -2.21 0.21 3.64
C TYR A 141 -2.34 1.13 2.43
N LEU A 142 -2.54 2.41 2.68
CA LEU A 142 -2.19 3.45 1.72
C LEU A 142 -0.76 3.89 2.01
N ILE A 143 0.10 3.82 1.00
CA ILE A 143 1.44 4.39 1.03
C ILE A 143 1.41 5.66 0.21
N LYS A 144 1.83 6.76 0.79
CA LYS A 144 1.90 8.06 0.09
C LYS A 144 3.13 8.86 0.50
N ASP A 145 3.51 9.77 -0.38
CA ASP A 145 4.43 10.84 -0.01
C ASP A 145 3.78 11.75 1.03
N LYS A 146 4.55 12.16 2.01
CA LYS A 146 4.14 13.21 2.95
C LYS A 146 4.01 14.54 2.20
N ASP A 147 2.88 15.23 2.34
CA ASP A 147 2.59 16.46 1.60
C ASP A 147 3.70 17.51 1.71
N SER A 148 4.31 17.64 2.89
CA SER A 148 5.41 18.58 3.14
C SER A 148 6.76 18.20 2.52
N SER A 149 6.90 16.98 1.99
CA SER A 149 8.13 16.51 1.34
C SER A 149 8.13 16.71 -0.18
N LEU A 150 6.98 17.01 -0.77
CA LEU A 150 6.85 17.28 -2.20
C LEU A 150 7.27 18.72 -2.53
N LYS A 151 7.91 18.90 -3.68
CA LYS A 151 8.40 20.20 -4.17
C LYS A 151 7.86 20.48 -5.57
N GLY A 152 7.31 21.68 -5.75
CA GLY A 152 6.82 22.13 -7.06
C GLY A 152 5.71 21.25 -7.60
N ASP A 153 5.88 20.78 -8.85
CA ASP A 153 4.90 19.98 -9.58
C ASP A 153 5.13 18.45 -9.43
N GLU A 154 5.82 18.00 -8.39
CA GLU A 154 6.05 16.58 -8.15
C GLU A 154 4.73 15.86 -7.92
N ALA A 155 4.57 14.71 -8.61
CA ALA A 155 3.39 13.89 -8.46
C ALA A 155 3.46 13.05 -7.18
N TYR A 156 2.32 12.90 -6.52
CA TYR A 156 2.19 12.01 -5.36
C TYR A 156 2.39 10.55 -5.76
N THR A 157 3.17 9.84 -4.95
CA THR A 157 3.17 8.39 -4.94
C THR A 157 2.03 7.92 -4.04
N GLU A 158 1.07 7.20 -4.60
CA GLU A 158 -0.03 6.60 -3.84
C GLU A 158 -0.19 5.13 -4.25
N TYR A 159 -0.07 4.23 -3.27
CA TYR A 159 -0.28 2.80 -3.46
C TYR A 159 -1.21 2.25 -2.38
N ILE A 160 -2.20 1.45 -2.82
CA ILE A 160 -2.97 0.61 -1.91
C ILE A 160 -2.34 -0.78 -1.96
N LEU A 161 -1.85 -1.26 -0.80
CA LEU A 161 -1.14 -2.52 -0.67
C LEU A 161 -1.83 -3.43 0.35
N ASN A 162 -2.00 -4.70 -0.01
CA ASN A 162 -2.33 -5.75 0.94
C ASN A 162 -1.02 -6.34 1.50
N ILE A 163 -0.75 -6.09 2.78
CA ILE A 163 0.48 -6.49 3.45
C ILE A 163 0.23 -7.75 4.27
N VAL A 164 0.61 -8.88 3.69
CA VAL A 164 0.63 -10.22 4.30
C VAL A 164 2.02 -10.86 4.21
N ALA A 165 2.95 -10.17 3.55
CA ALA A 165 4.38 -10.50 3.39
C ALA A 165 5.18 -9.22 3.17
N ASP A 166 6.50 -9.31 3.30
CA ASP A 166 7.39 -8.21 2.90
C ASP A 166 7.15 -7.86 1.44
N THR A 167 7.04 -6.57 1.15
CA THR A 167 6.62 -6.05 -0.15
C THR A 167 7.56 -4.95 -0.62
N THR A 168 7.79 -4.89 -1.93
CA THR A 168 8.60 -3.84 -2.55
C THR A 168 7.74 -3.01 -3.50
N ILE A 169 7.92 -1.69 -3.44
CA ILE A 169 7.33 -0.73 -4.39
C ILE A 169 8.42 0.12 -5.02
N THR A 170 8.14 0.63 -6.23
CA THR A 170 8.97 1.64 -6.89
C THR A 170 8.10 2.86 -7.18
N PRO A 171 8.42 4.03 -6.61
CA PRO A 171 7.67 5.26 -6.86
C PRO A 171 7.62 5.60 -8.34
N LYS A 172 6.52 6.17 -8.79
CA LYS A 172 6.43 6.73 -10.15
C LYS A 172 7.03 8.12 -10.14
N THR A 173 8.13 8.31 -10.86
CA THR A 173 8.85 9.59 -10.95
C THR A 173 8.38 10.48 -12.13
N ASP A 174 7.43 10.02 -12.94
CA ASP A 174 7.01 10.73 -14.12
C ASP A 174 6.11 11.92 -13.76
N VAL A 175 6.67 13.12 -13.89
CA VAL A 175 5.89 14.36 -13.99
C VAL A 175 5.18 14.32 -15.36
N PRO A 176 3.84 14.38 -15.42
CA PRO A 176 3.15 14.47 -16.72
C PRO A 176 3.54 15.77 -17.41
N SER A 177 4.43 15.71 -18.41
CA SER A 177 4.72 16.86 -19.26
C SER A 177 3.59 17.02 -20.28
N VAL A 178 2.81 18.08 -20.13
CA VAL A 178 1.84 18.49 -21.15
C VAL A 178 2.59 19.34 -22.18
N GLU A 179 3.04 18.75 -23.27
CA GLU A 179 3.46 19.51 -24.44
C GLU A 179 2.23 20.13 -25.11
N LYS A 180 2.00 21.43 -24.91
CA LYS A 180 1.02 22.18 -25.67
C LYS A 180 1.58 22.47 -27.05
N LYS A 181 1.30 21.63 -28.05
CA LYS A 181 1.52 21.99 -29.48
C LYS A 181 0.54 23.10 -29.83
N VAL A 182 1.07 24.32 -29.91
CA VAL A 182 0.37 25.44 -30.57
C VAL A 182 0.54 25.24 -32.08
N LYS A 183 -0.59 25.09 -32.81
CA LYS A 183 -0.64 25.16 -34.28
C LYS A 183 -0.74 26.60 -34.70
#